data_32c21af3245403a4c32363f78f80e493
#
_entry.id   32c21af3245403a4c32363f78f80e493
#
_cell.length_a   1.000
_cell.length_b   1.000
_cell.length_c   1.000
_cell.angle_alpha   90.00
_cell.angle_beta   90.00
_cell.angle_gamma   90.00
#
_symmetry.space_group_name_H-M   'P 1'
#
loop_
_entity.id
_entity.type
_entity.pdbx_description
1 polymer ?
#
loop_
_entity_poly.entity_id
_entity_poly.type
_entity_poly.pdbx_seq_one_letter_code
_entity_poly.pdbx_strand_id
1 'polypeptide(L)'
;MLAKNWDPVANDPKGWLMSEKLDGVRCFWNGRNMYSRNGNLFYPPDWFKEQLPKNLALDGELWTKRDDFQKAVSIVKRQDKNDEWKLITYMVYDAPNVSKEFSERLAVIEKTLAQKPSKHVAFHKQVVCKDAEHLDQEMKKVVALKGEGLMIKDPSSKYEAKRSKLLLKVKIFEDTEATVMGH
;
A
#
# COMPACT_ATOMS: atom_id res chain seq x y z
N MET A 1 -8.60 5.76 1.23
CA MET A 1 -9.55 4.71 0.75
C MET A 1 -9.35 3.41 1.50
N LEU A 2 -10.39 2.59 1.64
CA LEU A 2 -10.32 1.21 2.13
C LEU A 2 -10.78 0.25 1.04
N ALA A 3 -10.11 -0.89 0.91
CA ALA A 3 -10.40 -1.87 -0.13
C ALA A 3 -11.61 -2.75 0.21
N LYS A 4 -12.35 -3.18 -0.84
CA LYS A 4 -13.22 -4.36 -0.82
C LYS A 4 -12.45 -5.58 -1.31
N ASN A 5 -13.02 -6.77 -1.14
CA ASN A 5 -12.48 -7.97 -1.77
C ASN A 5 -12.76 -7.94 -3.28
N TRP A 6 -11.80 -8.40 -4.07
CA TRP A 6 -12.01 -8.66 -5.48
C TRP A 6 -12.85 -9.92 -5.66
N ASP A 7 -13.80 -9.84 -6.59
CA ASP A 7 -14.65 -10.97 -6.99
C ASP A 7 -14.42 -11.21 -8.50
N PRO A 8 -13.91 -12.38 -8.90
CA PRO A 8 -13.61 -12.68 -10.30
C PRO A 8 -14.86 -12.73 -11.19
N VAL A 9 -16.03 -12.96 -10.62
CA VAL A 9 -17.29 -12.99 -11.37
C VAL A 9 -17.86 -11.58 -11.57
N ALA A 10 -17.75 -10.74 -10.54
CA ALA A 10 -18.35 -9.40 -10.54
C ALA A 10 -17.42 -8.30 -11.09
N ASN A 11 -16.11 -8.54 -11.16
CA ASN A 11 -15.12 -7.51 -11.48
C ASN A 11 -14.15 -7.96 -12.57
N ASP A 12 -14.17 -7.28 -13.72
CA ASP A 12 -13.12 -7.40 -14.73
C ASP A 12 -11.93 -6.51 -14.32
N PRO A 13 -10.72 -7.06 -14.14
CA PRO A 13 -9.56 -6.28 -13.72
C PRO A 13 -8.89 -5.53 -14.88
N LYS A 14 -9.34 -5.72 -16.11
CA LYS A 14 -8.72 -5.15 -17.31
C LYS A 14 -8.67 -3.62 -17.24
N GLY A 15 -7.47 -3.07 -17.46
CA GLY A 15 -7.22 -1.63 -17.44
C GLY A 15 -7.04 -1.04 -16.03
N TRP A 16 -7.28 -1.81 -14.97
CA TRP A 16 -7.01 -1.37 -13.62
C TRP A 16 -5.51 -1.38 -13.31
N LEU A 17 -5.11 -0.57 -12.34
CA LEU A 17 -3.73 -0.53 -11.86
C LEU A 17 -3.55 -1.52 -10.73
N MET A 18 -2.57 -2.39 -10.85
CA MET A 18 -2.24 -3.39 -9.84
C MET A 18 -0.88 -3.14 -9.20
N SER A 19 -0.78 -3.46 -7.92
CA SER A 19 0.44 -3.42 -7.13
C SER A 19 0.45 -4.52 -6.08
N GLU A 20 1.62 -4.83 -5.54
CA GLU A 20 1.71 -5.76 -4.41
C GLU A 20 0.99 -5.19 -3.19
N LYS A 21 0.19 -6.03 -2.53
CA LYS A 21 -0.38 -5.72 -1.22
C LYS A 21 0.70 -5.92 -0.16
N LEU A 22 1.24 -4.81 0.33
CA LEU A 22 2.28 -4.84 1.34
C LEU A 22 1.72 -5.20 2.71
N ASP A 23 2.43 -6.02 3.45
CA ASP A 23 2.14 -6.43 4.83
C ASP A 23 2.89 -5.53 5.83
N GLY A 24 2.58 -4.29 5.82
CA GLY A 24 3.16 -3.29 6.72
C GLY A 24 2.11 -2.55 7.54
N VAL A 25 2.45 -1.36 7.97
CA VAL A 25 1.57 -0.49 8.76
C VAL A 25 1.18 0.71 7.92
N ARG A 26 -0.11 0.82 7.62
CA ARG A 26 -0.62 1.97 6.87
C ARG A 26 -0.32 3.27 7.58
N CYS A 27 0.18 4.23 6.82
CA CYS A 27 0.55 5.54 7.32
C CYS A 27 0.06 6.65 6.39
N PHE A 28 -0.50 7.68 7.00
CA PHE A 28 -0.84 8.95 6.37
C PHE A 28 0.17 10.02 6.79
N TRP A 29 0.76 10.69 5.80
CA TRP A 29 1.62 11.86 5.97
C TRP A 29 0.85 13.13 5.58
N ASN A 30 0.74 14.11 6.47
CA ASN A 30 0.00 15.35 6.22
C ASN A 30 0.88 16.53 5.80
N GLY A 31 2.17 16.32 5.50
CA GLY A 31 3.16 17.36 5.24
C GLY A 31 4.01 17.72 6.47
N ARG A 32 3.64 17.23 7.67
CA ARG A 32 4.34 17.52 8.94
C ARG A 32 4.47 16.32 9.85
N ASN A 33 3.41 15.53 9.99
CA ASN A 33 3.32 14.40 10.90
C ASN A 33 2.82 13.15 10.18
N MET A 34 3.15 12.00 10.75
CA MET A 34 2.70 10.68 10.33
C MET A 34 1.62 10.15 11.26
N TYR A 35 0.55 9.61 10.69
CA TYR A 35 -0.60 9.09 11.43
C TYR A 35 -0.93 7.67 11.01
N SER A 36 -1.36 6.87 11.98
CA SER A 36 -1.93 5.56 11.72
C SER A 36 -3.31 5.67 11.06
N ARG A 37 -3.83 4.53 10.59
CA ARG A 37 -5.18 4.42 10.05
C ARG A 37 -6.27 4.96 11.01
N ASN A 38 -6.06 4.86 12.31
CA ASN A 38 -6.99 5.31 13.35
C ASN A 38 -6.71 6.75 13.85
N GLY A 39 -5.78 7.46 13.21
CA GLY A 39 -5.43 8.83 13.56
C GLY A 39 -4.43 8.97 14.70
N ASN A 40 -3.82 7.89 15.18
CA ASN A 40 -2.77 7.94 16.19
C ASN A 40 -1.44 8.38 15.56
N LEU A 41 -0.69 9.22 16.25
CA LEU A 41 0.63 9.68 15.82
C LEU A 41 1.66 8.54 15.80
N PHE A 42 2.49 8.53 14.77
CA PHE A 42 3.77 7.84 14.78
C PHE A 42 4.89 8.83 15.10
N TYR A 43 5.98 8.32 15.64
CA TYR A 43 7.13 9.10 16.11
C TYR A 43 8.42 8.74 15.36
N PRO A 44 8.48 8.96 14.04
CA PRO A 44 9.71 8.75 13.29
C PRO A 44 10.79 9.73 13.72
N PRO A 45 12.07 9.38 13.62
CA PRO A 45 13.16 10.30 13.78
C PRO A 45 13.07 11.49 12.83
N ASP A 46 13.64 12.63 13.19
CA ASP A 46 13.57 13.83 12.36
C ASP A 46 14.21 13.63 10.98
N TRP A 47 15.33 12.89 10.91
CA TRP A 47 15.97 12.55 9.63
C TRP A 47 15.04 11.77 8.68
N PHE A 48 14.08 10.97 9.19
CA PHE A 48 13.11 10.28 8.37
C PHE A 48 12.07 11.25 7.81
N LYS A 49 11.51 12.13 8.66
CA LYS A 49 10.53 13.15 8.25
C LYS A 49 11.10 14.16 7.26
N GLU A 50 12.38 14.50 7.39
CA GLU A 50 13.07 15.43 6.49
C GLU A 50 13.14 14.94 5.04
N GLN A 51 12.97 13.63 4.81
CA GLN A 51 12.94 13.04 3.47
C GLN A 51 11.58 13.15 2.78
N LEU A 52 10.56 13.58 3.50
CA LEU A 52 9.18 13.65 3.02
C LEU A 52 8.83 15.06 2.49
N PRO A 53 7.99 15.16 1.45
CA PRO A 53 7.55 16.45 0.92
C PRO A 53 6.63 17.17 1.95
N LYS A 54 6.81 18.48 2.09
CA LYS A 54 6.02 19.30 3.03
C LYS A 54 4.66 19.72 2.46
N ASN A 55 4.55 19.82 1.16
CA ASN A 55 3.38 20.37 0.44
C ASN A 55 2.53 19.28 -0.22
N LEU A 56 2.81 18.02 0.02
CA LEU A 56 2.05 16.91 -0.53
C LEU A 56 1.71 15.94 0.59
N ALA A 57 0.42 15.71 0.83
CA ALA A 57 -0.02 14.63 1.70
C ALA A 57 0.13 13.29 1.00
N LEU A 58 0.57 12.28 1.73
CA LEU A 58 0.85 10.96 1.20
C LEU A 58 0.10 9.88 1.98
N ASP A 59 -0.35 8.87 1.27
CA ASP A 59 -0.90 7.64 1.82
C ASP A 59 0.01 6.47 1.37
N GLY A 60 0.41 5.64 2.30
CA GLY A 60 1.37 4.58 2.01
C GLY A 60 1.48 3.56 3.12
N GLU A 61 2.45 2.70 3.01
CA GLU A 61 2.74 1.62 3.94
C GLU A 61 4.14 1.78 4.54
N LEU A 62 4.24 1.80 5.87
CA LEU A 62 5.52 1.64 6.57
C LEU A 62 5.88 0.16 6.57
N TRP A 63 6.93 -0.20 5.87
CA TRP A 63 7.24 -1.57 5.51
C TRP A 63 8.72 -1.88 5.68
N THR A 64 9.05 -3.09 6.10
CA THR A 64 10.42 -3.60 6.19
C THR A 64 10.76 -4.50 5.01
N LYS A 65 10.11 -5.63 4.93
CA LYS A 65 10.21 -6.65 3.87
C LYS A 65 8.99 -7.57 3.92
N ARG A 66 8.88 -8.48 2.97
CA ARG A 66 7.83 -9.52 2.97
C ARG A 66 7.94 -10.40 4.19
N ASP A 67 6.81 -10.88 4.69
CA ASP A 67 6.71 -11.79 5.85
C ASP A 67 7.38 -11.24 7.13
N ASP A 68 7.27 -9.93 7.35
CA ASP A 68 7.94 -9.24 8.46
C ASP A 68 7.05 -8.18 9.16
N PHE A 69 5.73 -8.38 9.09
CA PHE A 69 4.73 -7.44 9.63
C PHE A 69 4.97 -7.09 11.11
N GLN A 70 5.25 -8.11 11.94
CA GLN A 70 5.47 -7.90 13.37
C GLN A 70 6.67 -6.99 13.66
N LYS A 71 7.73 -7.09 12.85
CA LYS A 71 8.90 -6.21 12.96
C LYS A 71 8.54 -4.77 12.62
N ALA A 72 7.84 -4.55 11.51
CA ALA A 72 7.36 -3.22 11.14
C ALA A 72 6.50 -2.61 12.27
N VAL A 73 5.52 -3.37 12.78
CA VAL A 73 4.66 -2.94 13.91
C VAL A 73 5.49 -2.59 15.15
N SER A 74 6.46 -3.43 15.52
CA SER A 74 7.29 -3.21 16.73
C SER A 74 8.09 -1.91 16.65
N ILE A 75 8.55 -1.54 15.45
CA ILE A 75 9.31 -0.31 15.23
C ILE A 75 8.41 0.92 15.31
N VAL A 76 7.31 0.93 14.54
CA VAL A 76 6.50 2.14 14.34
C VAL A 76 5.60 2.49 15.52
N LYS A 77 5.26 1.52 16.36
CA LYS A 77 4.47 1.75 17.58
C LYS A 77 5.25 2.39 18.73
N ARG A 78 6.56 2.36 18.68
CA ARG A 78 7.41 2.96 19.72
C ARG A 78 7.38 4.47 19.62
N GLN A 79 7.43 5.13 20.79
CA GLN A 79 7.40 6.60 20.91
C GLN A 79 8.80 7.23 21.01
N ASP A 80 9.84 6.42 21.08
CA ASP A 80 11.21 6.82 21.41
C ASP A 80 12.08 7.21 20.19
N LYS A 81 11.51 7.42 19.01
CA LYS A 81 12.26 7.79 17.79
C LYS A 81 13.46 6.89 17.52
N ASN A 82 13.31 5.59 17.70
CA ASN A 82 14.41 4.61 17.70
C ASN A 82 15.12 4.49 16.34
N ASP A 83 16.37 4.01 16.38
CA ASP A 83 17.22 3.82 15.21
C ASP A 83 16.76 2.70 14.26
N GLU A 84 15.87 1.81 14.72
CA GLU A 84 15.31 0.75 13.89
C GLU A 84 14.46 1.29 12.73
N TRP A 85 14.07 2.56 12.75
CA TRP A 85 13.48 3.25 11.61
C TRP A 85 14.35 3.21 10.34
N LYS A 86 15.63 2.92 10.48
CA LYS A 86 16.54 2.65 9.35
C LYS A 86 16.15 1.39 8.55
N LEU A 87 15.36 0.50 9.13
CA LEU A 87 14.80 -0.69 8.48
C LEU A 87 13.48 -0.40 7.75
N ILE A 88 12.86 0.74 8.04
CA ILE A 88 11.56 1.12 7.45
C ILE A 88 11.77 1.81 6.10
N THR A 89 10.97 1.39 5.12
CA THR A 89 10.71 2.15 3.90
C THR A 89 9.24 2.56 3.89
N TYR A 90 8.98 3.84 3.68
CA TYR A 90 7.61 4.33 3.45
C TYR A 90 7.29 4.16 1.97
N MET A 91 6.48 3.14 1.66
CA MET A 91 6.05 2.80 0.31
C MET A 91 4.79 3.61 -0.01
N VAL A 92 4.94 4.65 -0.82
CA VAL A 92 3.87 5.62 -1.11
C VAL A 92 3.04 5.15 -2.30
N TYR A 93 1.72 5.06 -2.14
CA TYR A 93 0.80 4.59 -3.17
C TYR A 93 -0.35 5.55 -3.49
N ASP A 94 -0.55 6.61 -2.73
CA ASP A 94 -1.57 7.62 -3.06
C ASP A 94 -1.23 9.02 -2.50
N ALA A 95 -1.91 10.06 -3.00
CA ALA A 95 -1.78 11.45 -2.58
C ALA A 95 -3.18 12.05 -2.31
N PRO A 96 -3.71 11.95 -1.09
CA PRO A 96 -5.11 12.26 -0.76
C PRO A 96 -5.53 13.70 -1.00
N ASN A 97 -4.62 14.67 -0.93
CA ASN A 97 -4.94 16.09 -1.13
C ASN A 97 -4.84 16.56 -2.59
N VAL A 98 -4.56 15.66 -3.52
CA VAL A 98 -4.53 15.95 -4.95
C VAL A 98 -5.90 15.62 -5.55
N SER A 99 -6.67 16.65 -5.94
CA SER A 99 -8.02 16.52 -6.52
C SER A 99 -7.99 16.10 -7.99
N LYS A 100 -7.37 14.94 -8.26
CA LYS A 100 -7.22 14.36 -9.60
C LYS A 100 -7.59 12.89 -9.59
N GLU A 101 -7.64 12.27 -10.77
CA GLU A 101 -7.78 10.83 -10.92
C GLU A 101 -6.54 10.08 -10.40
N PHE A 102 -6.70 8.80 -10.07
CA PHE A 102 -5.64 8.02 -9.45
C PHE A 102 -4.37 7.96 -10.32
N SER A 103 -4.50 7.75 -11.62
CA SER A 103 -3.36 7.77 -12.55
C SER A 103 -2.56 9.08 -12.52
N GLU A 104 -3.27 10.21 -12.44
CA GLU A 104 -2.63 11.52 -12.35
C GLU A 104 -2.00 11.77 -10.97
N ARG A 105 -2.64 11.28 -9.89
CA ARG A 105 -2.05 11.37 -8.53
C ARG A 105 -0.74 10.59 -8.45
N LEU A 106 -0.66 9.41 -9.09
CA LEU A 106 0.58 8.63 -9.18
C LEU A 106 1.70 9.40 -9.88
N ALA A 107 1.38 10.09 -10.98
CA ALA A 107 2.37 10.91 -11.69
C ALA A 107 2.90 12.06 -10.81
N VAL A 108 2.04 12.69 -10.01
CA VAL A 108 2.43 13.73 -9.04
C VAL A 108 3.37 13.16 -7.98
N ILE A 109 3.06 12.00 -7.42
CA ILE A 109 3.89 11.34 -6.41
C ILE A 109 5.27 11.00 -6.98
N GLU A 110 5.30 10.32 -8.13
CA GLU A 110 6.54 9.88 -8.77
C GLU A 110 7.46 11.08 -9.06
N LYS A 111 6.91 12.14 -9.67
CA LYS A 111 7.64 13.38 -9.94
C LYS A 111 8.16 14.02 -8.66
N THR A 112 7.36 14.08 -7.60
CA THR A 112 7.73 14.73 -6.34
C THR A 112 8.83 13.95 -5.63
N LEU A 113 8.72 12.63 -5.53
CA LEU A 113 9.71 11.79 -4.87
C LEU A 113 11.03 11.72 -5.68
N ALA A 114 10.98 11.82 -7.00
CA ALA A 114 12.17 11.88 -7.84
C ALA A 114 13.04 13.12 -7.59
N GLN A 115 12.47 14.21 -7.07
CA GLN A 115 13.23 15.43 -6.73
C GLN A 115 14.15 15.24 -5.53
N LYS A 116 13.83 14.31 -4.63
CA LYS A 116 14.63 13.97 -3.46
C LYS A 116 14.68 12.45 -3.27
N PRO A 117 15.49 11.74 -4.05
CA PRO A 117 15.60 10.28 -3.94
C PRO A 117 16.02 9.85 -2.55
N SER A 118 15.38 8.81 -2.03
CA SER A 118 15.64 8.25 -0.71
C SER A 118 15.44 6.73 -0.71
N LYS A 119 16.25 6.01 0.04
CA LYS A 119 16.03 4.58 0.30
C LYS A 119 14.92 4.31 1.32
N HIS A 120 14.47 5.35 2.03
CA HIS A 120 13.46 5.26 3.09
C HIS A 120 12.07 5.76 2.67
N VAL A 121 11.98 6.41 1.51
CA VAL A 121 10.70 6.86 0.93
C VAL A 121 10.70 6.48 -0.54
N ALA A 122 9.81 5.59 -0.93
CA ALA A 122 9.76 5.04 -2.27
C ALA A 122 8.36 5.11 -2.88
N PHE A 123 8.30 5.37 -4.17
CA PHE A 123 7.07 5.24 -4.94
C PHE A 123 6.71 3.76 -5.11
N HIS A 124 5.51 3.38 -4.68
CA HIS A 124 5.01 2.02 -4.87
C HIS A 124 4.45 1.86 -6.28
N LYS A 125 5.27 1.27 -7.15
CA LYS A 125 4.98 1.14 -8.58
C LYS A 125 3.69 0.39 -8.84
N GLN A 126 2.90 0.91 -9.78
CA GLN A 126 1.67 0.31 -10.27
C GLN A 126 1.89 -0.23 -11.69
N VAL A 127 1.22 -1.32 -12.02
CA VAL A 127 1.25 -1.95 -13.35
C VAL A 127 -0.16 -2.05 -13.89
N VAL A 128 -0.36 -1.71 -15.16
CA VAL A 128 -1.67 -1.87 -15.80
C VAL A 128 -1.99 -3.36 -15.95
N CYS A 129 -3.14 -3.77 -15.41
CA CYS A 129 -3.64 -5.13 -15.58
C CYS A 129 -4.21 -5.29 -17.00
N LYS A 130 -3.73 -6.29 -17.72
CA LYS A 130 -4.16 -6.57 -19.10
C LYS A 130 -5.48 -7.34 -19.13
N ASP A 131 -5.61 -8.30 -18.24
CA ASP A 131 -6.74 -9.22 -18.12
C ASP A 131 -6.65 -10.05 -16.83
N ALA A 132 -7.59 -10.94 -16.60
CA ALA A 132 -7.62 -11.82 -15.42
C ALA A 132 -6.43 -12.80 -15.37
N GLU A 133 -5.94 -13.26 -16.52
CA GLU A 133 -4.76 -14.15 -16.58
C GLU A 133 -3.50 -13.42 -16.14
N HIS A 134 -3.30 -12.18 -16.58
CA HIS A 134 -2.19 -11.34 -16.13
C HIS A 134 -2.24 -11.09 -14.62
N LEU A 135 -3.45 -10.84 -14.07
CA LEU A 135 -3.64 -10.70 -12.62
C LEU A 135 -3.22 -11.98 -11.87
N ASP A 136 -3.62 -13.14 -12.36
CA ASP A 136 -3.28 -14.44 -11.76
C ASP A 136 -1.77 -14.72 -11.82
N GLN A 137 -1.13 -14.41 -12.95
CA GLN A 137 0.33 -14.55 -13.12
C GLN A 137 1.10 -13.66 -12.13
N GLU A 138 0.69 -12.39 -11.98
CA GLU A 138 1.33 -11.48 -11.01
C GLU A 138 1.06 -11.92 -9.57
N MET A 139 -0.14 -12.44 -9.29
CA MET A 139 -0.46 -13.03 -7.98
C MET A 139 0.46 -14.18 -7.63
N LYS A 140 0.67 -15.13 -8.54
CA LYS A 140 1.58 -16.27 -8.35
C LYS A 140 3.03 -15.82 -8.10
N LYS A 141 3.51 -14.78 -8.80
CA LYS A 141 4.85 -14.23 -8.56
C LYS A 141 4.99 -13.65 -7.15
N VAL A 142 4.02 -12.85 -6.71
CA VAL A 142 4.03 -12.23 -5.38
C VAL A 142 4.02 -13.29 -4.29
N VAL A 143 3.18 -14.30 -4.44
CA VAL A 143 3.07 -15.41 -3.48
C VAL A 143 4.35 -16.24 -3.41
N ALA A 144 4.97 -16.55 -4.55
CA ALA A 144 6.26 -17.25 -4.60
C ALA A 144 7.37 -16.49 -3.86
N LEU A 145 7.25 -15.16 -3.75
CA LEU A 145 8.14 -14.30 -2.99
C LEU A 145 7.67 -14.08 -1.53
N LYS A 146 6.68 -14.85 -1.05
CA LYS A 146 6.05 -14.71 0.28
C LYS A 146 5.35 -13.35 0.50
N GLY A 147 4.86 -12.73 -0.57
CA GLY A 147 3.99 -11.55 -0.48
C GLY A 147 2.57 -11.92 -0.11
N GLU A 148 1.79 -10.96 0.39
CA GLU A 148 0.43 -11.17 0.88
C GLU A 148 -0.60 -11.32 -0.25
N GLY A 149 -0.38 -10.67 -1.38
CA GLY A 149 -1.31 -10.63 -2.50
C GLY A 149 -1.16 -9.36 -3.32
N LEU A 150 -2.22 -8.99 -4.04
CA LEU A 150 -2.26 -7.80 -4.88
C LEU A 150 -3.37 -6.83 -4.42
N MET A 151 -3.17 -5.57 -4.79
CA MET A 151 -4.20 -4.53 -4.81
C MET A 151 -4.46 -4.18 -6.27
N ILE A 152 -5.74 -3.98 -6.61
CA ILE A 152 -6.13 -3.39 -7.89
C ILE A 152 -6.98 -2.15 -7.66
N LYS A 153 -6.75 -1.11 -8.44
CA LYS A 153 -7.41 0.18 -8.30
C LYS A 153 -7.78 0.77 -9.65
N ASP A 154 -8.99 1.29 -9.74
CA ASP A 154 -9.47 2.00 -10.91
C ASP A 154 -8.62 3.26 -11.16
N PRO A 155 -7.96 3.40 -12.33
CA PRO A 155 -7.10 4.54 -12.65
C PRO A 155 -7.84 5.89 -12.68
N SER A 156 -9.15 5.89 -12.95
CA SER A 156 -9.99 7.09 -12.98
C SER A 156 -10.55 7.49 -11.61
N SER A 157 -10.31 6.68 -10.56
CA SER A 157 -10.90 6.89 -9.24
C SER A 157 -10.42 8.19 -8.58
N LYS A 158 -11.36 8.94 -8.00
CA LYS A 158 -11.05 10.00 -7.04
C LYS A 158 -10.67 9.40 -5.70
N TYR A 159 -9.90 10.14 -4.89
CA TYR A 159 -9.60 9.68 -3.53
C TYR A 159 -10.82 9.85 -2.64
N GLU A 160 -11.22 8.77 -1.97
CA GLU A 160 -12.33 8.76 -1.03
C GLU A 160 -11.86 8.20 0.32
N ALA A 161 -12.11 8.92 1.42
CA ALA A 161 -11.74 8.50 2.79
C ALA A 161 -12.73 7.45 3.36
N LYS A 162 -13.17 6.51 2.53
CA LYS A 162 -14.13 5.44 2.88
C LYS A 162 -13.75 4.12 2.20
N ARG A 163 -14.52 3.05 2.51
CA ARG A 163 -14.44 1.79 1.77
C ARG A 163 -15.03 1.96 0.37
N SER A 164 -14.28 1.57 -0.65
CA SER A 164 -14.65 1.80 -2.05
C SER A 164 -14.52 0.53 -2.87
N LYS A 165 -15.47 0.36 -3.80
CA LYS A 165 -15.41 -0.69 -4.84
C LYS A 165 -14.39 -0.38 -5.95
N LEU A 166 -13.81 0.81 -5.95
CA LEU A 166 -12.77 1.24 -6.90
C LEU A 166 -11.36 0.90 -6.42
N LEU A 167 -11.23 0.29 -5.25
CA LEU A 167 -9.99 -0.29 -4.70
C LEU A 167 -10.32 -1.69 -4.18
N LEU A 168 -9.70 -2.71 -4.75
CA LEU A 168 -9.96 -4.11 -4.42
C LEU A 168 -8.67 -4.80 -3.99
N LYS A 169 -8.80 -5.69 -3.01
CA LYS A 169 -7.71 -6.56 -2.57
C LYS A 169 -7.91 -7.96 -3.14
N VAL A 170 -6.87 -8.48 -3.74
CA VAL A 170 -6.79 -9.83 -4.30
C VAL A 170 -5.90 -10.65 -3.37
N LYS A 171 -6.50 -11.60 -2.66
CA LYS A 171 -5.81 -12.53 -1.75
C LYS A 171 -5.95 -13.94 -2.29
N ILE A 172 -5.04 -14.83 -1.90
CA ILE A 172 -5.24 -16.26 -2.08
C ILE A 172 -6.42 -16.66 -1.19
N PHE A 173 -7.43 -17.30 -1.77
CA PHE A 173 -8.37 -18.09 -1.02
C PHE A 173 -7.69 -19.45 -0.84
N GLU A 174 -7.23 -19.75 0.36
CA GLU A 174 -6.97 -21.14 0.73
C GLU A 174 -8.34 -21.80 0.84
N ASP A 175 -8.71 -22.60 -0.16
CA ASP A 175 -9.81 -23.53 -0.06
C ASP A 175 -9.41 -24.58 0.98
N THR A 176 -9.76 -24.34 2.23
CA THR A 176 -9.66 -25.34 3.27
C THR A 176 -10.84 -26.28 3.09
N GLU A 177 -10.66 -27.37 2.34
CA GLU A 177 -11.57 -28.49 2.37
C GLU A 177 -11.54 -29.11 3.77
N ALA A 178 -12.46 -28.71 4.63
CA ALA A 178 -12.70 -29.37 5.88
C ALA A 178 -13.51 -30.65 5.59
N THR A 179 -12.86 -31.79 5.53
CA THR A 179 -13.56 -33.08 5.54
C THR A 179 -14.21 -33.26 6.92
N VAL A 180 -15.54 -33.05 6.97
CA VAL A 180 -16.32 -33.32 8.16
C VAL A 180 -16.39 -34.88 8.28
N MET A 181 -15.55 -35.45 9.12
CA MET A 181 -15.70 -36.82 9.56
C MET A 181 -16.85 -36.86 10.56
N GLY A 182 -18.07 -37.15 10.05
CA GLY A 182 -19.24 -37.36 10.90
C GLY A 182 -19.07 -38.59 11.74
N HIS A 183 -19.46 -38.50 13.00
CA HIS A 183 -19.76 -39.62 13.87
C HIS A 183 -21.24 -39.97 13.74
#